data_bce29fabfae550cc77f8b8c6bca504ba
#
_entry.id   bce29fabfae550cc77f8b8c6bca504ba
#
_cell.length_a   1.000
_cell.length_b   1.000
_cell.length_c   1.000
_cell.angle_alpha   90.00
_cell.angle_beta   90.00
_cell.angle_gamma   90.00
#
_symmetry.space_group_name_H-M   'P 1'
#
loop_
_entity.id
_entity.type
_entity.pdbx_description
1 polymer ?
#
loop_
_entity_poly.entity_id
_entity_poly.type
_entity_poly.pdbx_seq_one_letter_code
_entity_poly.pdbx_strand_id
1 'polypeptide(L)'
;MSFPPALAAESAPPLGFGELEKSGAVIGEVRVDTRNIFDLGNPAESGLFYGTVNRLHIVTRPEVIARTLLFKSGDRVSLQKIDETERLLRTLRIIHDVEIRPAAFEDGKVDIEVTTRDTWTLDLTGSYSRSGGNDKSAFGVKERNLLGTGLSVGYSRTSDADRSGTEIDLAYGQAFGGRTQIAFNRGRFDDGARTSFLVDRPFYSLDTRGAVRGGWSNEDRIDPIYNSGELVSEFRHRLKAIEVSAGWSAGLVGGWTRRLSAGADLRDDAYRVEPGRALTIALPLDHRVRAPFLRYELLEDEFVKVKNYRNIARTEFLGLGFHLQVQVARSLEGLGATRSEWLYAAEASDGITFESGHKLLGQATVERRVASTATPLTQGGFAVQLYAPRSTDSLSYASIAADRVRGGGVADQLLLGGTQGLRGYPSRYQAGENRVLANFEQRLYSDWYPFRLIRVGGAAFFDIGRAWGGPNQNLVNGGWLSDVGVGLRLAFDRTAFANVLHLDLAMPLRRTPGIKAVQFLVKTELTF
;
A
#
# COMPACT_ATOMS: atom_id res chain seq x y z
N MET A 1 4.05 -3.84 71.09
CA MET A 1 5.15 -3.66 70.12
C MET A 1 4.55 -3.90 68.73
N SER A 2 4.28 -2.81 68.02
CA SER A 2 3.71 -2.88 66.66
C SER A 2 4.87 -2.79 65.66
N PHE A 3 5.02 -3.78 64.80
CA PHE A 3 5.97 -3.74 63.70
C PHE A 3 5.41 -2.81 62.60
N PRO A 4 6.23 -1.90 62.03
CA PRO A 4 5.80 -1.12 60.89
C PRO A 4 5.67 -2.04 59.65
N PRO A 5 4.74 -1.76 58.71
CA PRO A 5 4.65 -2.49 57.48
C PRO A 5 5.92 -2.29 56.65
N ALA A 6 6.44 -3.39 56.08
CA ALA A 6 7.56 -3.36 55.17
C ALA A 6 7.17 -2.47 53.96
N LEU A 7 7.96 -1.40 53.72
CA LEU A 7 7.93 -0.64 52.49
C LEU A 7 8.19 -1.62 51.34
N ALA A 8 7.23 -1.77 50.43
CA ALA A 8 7.46 -2.41 49.16
C ALA A 8 8.61 -1.68 48.47
N ALA A 9 9.69 -2.39 48.18
CA ALA A 9 10.81 -1.86 47.43
C ALA A 9 10.26 -1.35 46.08
N GLU A 10 10.37 -0.05 45.82
CA GLU A 10 10.20 0.52 44.49
C GLU A 10 11.20 -0.21 43.57
N SER A 11 10.69 -1.09 42.70
CA SER A 11 11.51 -1.72 41.68
C SER A 11 12.11 -0.63 40.79
N ALA A 12 13.43 -0.64 40.64
CA ALA A 12 14.12 0.24 39.71
C ALA A 12 13.42 0.18 38.34
N PRO A 13 13.33 1.31 37.59
CA PRO A 13 12.71 1.31 36.29
C PRO A 13 13.35 0.22 35.41
N PRO A 14 12.55 -0.57 34.68
CA PRO A 14 13.08 -1.68 33.90
C PRO A 14 14.09 -1.15 32.87
N LEU A 15 15.23 -1.86 32.76
CA LEU A 15 16.28 -1.56 31.78
C LEU A 15 15.67 -1.52 30.35
N GLY A 16 16.17 -0.62 29.52
CA GLY A 16 15.74 -0.58 28.10
C GLY A 16 16.18 -1.84 27.34
N PHE A 17 15.46 -2.19 26.27
CA PHE A 17 15.77 -3.40 25.48
C PHE A 17 17.23 -3.42 24.96
N GLY A 18 17.81 -2.28 24.60
CA GLY A 18 19.21 -2.22 24.19
C GLY A 18 20.21 -2.57 25.29
N GLU A 19 19.90 -2.27 26.55
CA GLU A 19 20.71 -2.64 27.70
C GLU A 19 20.54 -4.12 28.06
N LEU A 20 19.29 -4.63 27.95
CA LEU A 20 18.97 -6.04 28.13
C LEU A 20 19.65 -6.93 27.08
N GLU A 21 19.68 -6.50 25.82
CA GLU A 21 20.40 -7.19 24.75
C GLU A 21 21.90 -7.26 25.04
N LYS A 22 22.52 -6.13 25.43
CA LYS A 22 23.95 -6.07 25.81
C LYS A 22 24.29 -6.97 27.00
N SER A 23 23.38 -7.10 27.97
CA SER A 23 23.54 -7.99 29.12
C SER A 23 23.39 -9.46 28.79
N GLY A 24 22.91 -9.80 27.56
CA GLY A 24 22.62 -11.16 27.14
C GLY A 24 21.35 -11.74 27.77
N ALA A 25 20.42 -10.89 28.23
CA ALA A 25 19.17 -11.30 28.86
C ALA A 25 18.36 -12.28 27.99
N VAL A 26 17.69 -13.21 28.65
CA VAL A 26 16.79 -14.18 28.04
C VAL A 26 15.34 -13.77 28.31
N ILE A 27 14.46 -13.94 27.31
CA ILE A 27 13.04 -13.65 27.44
C ILE A 27 12.39 -14.70 28.37
N GLY A 28 11.77 -14.22 29.44
CA GLY A 28 10.98 -15.02 30.37
C GLY A 28 9.57 -15.28 29.83
N GLU A 29 8.56 -14.72 30.49
CA GLU A 29 7.17 -14.78 30.02
C GLU A 29 6.90 -13.68 28.98
N VAL A 30 6.10 -14.01 27.95
CA VAL A 30 5.57 -13.02 26.99
C VAL A 30 4.07 -12.92 27.21
N ARG A 31 3.61 -11.77 27.70
CA ARG A 31 2.19 -11.48 27.95
C ARG A 31 1.65 -10.59 26.83
N VAL A 32 0.52 -11.00 26.27
CA VAL A 32 -0.18 -10.23 25.23
C VAL A 32 -1.48 -9.69 25.83
N ASP A 33 -1.58 -8.36 25.88
CA ASP A 33 -2.76 -7.61 26.33
C ASP A 33 -3.42 -6.93 25.13
N THR A 34 -4.59 -7.41 24.73
CA THR A 34 -5.38 -6.84 23.63
C THR A 34 -6.47 -5.95 24.18
N ARG A 35 -6.42 -4.66 23.84
CA ARG A 35 -7.33 -3.64 24.35
C ARG A 35 -8.32 -3.20 23.28
N ASN A 36 -9.51 -2.81 23.76
CA ASN A 36 -10.57 -2.28 22.91
C ASN A 36 -10.18 -0.92 22.29
N ILE A 37 -11.00 -0.39 21.40
CA ILE A 37 -10.76 0.82 20.59
C ILE A 37 -10.52 2.04 21.48
N PHE A 38 -11.38 2.27 22.47
CA PHE A 38 -11.33 3.40 23.38
C PHE A 38 -10.95 2.99 24.80
N ASP A 39 -10.22 3.85 25.47
CA ASP A 39 -9.90 3.70 26.87
C ASP A 39 -10.94 4.41 27.73
N LEU A 40 -11.90 3.66 28.27
CA LEU A 40 -12.96 4.22 29.10
C LEU A 40 -12.45 4.76 30.45
N GLY A 41 -11.23 4.43 30.86
CA GLY A 41 -10.55 5.03 31.99
C GLY A 41 -10.03 6.45 31.71
N ASN A 42 -9.87 6.81 30.42
CA ASN A 42 -9.51 8.17 30.02
C ASN A 42 -10.75 9.06 30.01
N PRO A 43 -10.79 10.16 30.79
CA PRO A 43 -11.94 11.08 30.83
C PRO A 43 -12.37 11.59 29.44
N ALA A 44 -11.43 11.72 28.51
CA ALA A 44 -11.70 12.17 27.14
C ALA A 44 -12.37 11.10 26.26
N GLU A 45 -12.42 9.84 26.70
CA GLU A 45 -12.99 8.68 25.99
C GLU A 45 -14.03 7.92 26.83
N SER A 46 -14.51 8.48 27.95
CA SER A 46 -15.40 7.81 28.93
C SER A 46 -16.90 7.99 28.67
N GLY A 47 -17.29 8.69 27.59
CA GLY A 47 -18.69 8.98 27.27
C GLY A 47 -19.49 7.77 26.76
N LEU A 48 -20.83 7.89 26.78
CA LEU A 48 -21.77 6.85 26.34
C LEU A 48 -21.47 6.35 24.91
N PHE A 49 -21.09 7.25 24.01
CA PHE A 49 -20.70 6.92 22.64
C PHE A 49 -19.55 5.92 22.61
N TYR A 50 -18.46 6.18 23.31
CA TYR A 50 -17.26 5.33 23.33
C TYR A 50 -17.54 3.97 23.97
N GLY A 51 -18.33 3.95 25.05
CA GLY A 51 -18.77 2.70 25.69
C GLY A 51 -19.63 1.84 24.76
N THR A 52 -20.48 2.45 23.96
CA THR A 52 -21.32 1.74 22.98
C THR A 52 -20.46 1.16 21.85
N VAL A 53 -19.52 1.93 21.32
CA VAL A 53 -18.58 1.45 20.29
C VAL A 53 -17.78 0.26 20.82
N ASN A 54 -17.19 0.37 22.00
CA ASN A 54 -16.44 -0.73 22.62
C ASN A 54 -17.28 -1.99 22.85
N ARG A 55 -18.57 -1.83 23.18
CA ARG A 55 -19.50 -2.96 23.39
C ARG A 55 -19.83 -3.70 22.09
N LEU A 56 -19.92 -2.96 20.99
CA LEU A 56 -20.23 -3.52 19.66
C LEU A 56 -18.98 -4.13 18.99
N HIS A 57 -17.78 -3.77 19.44
CA HIS A 57 -16.54 -4.29 18.88
C HIS A 57 -16.13 -5.61 19.54
N ILE A 58 -15.70 -6.56 18.73
CA ILE A 58 -15.10 -7.81 19.20
C ILE A 58 -13.58 -7.66 19.19
N VAL A 59 -12.98 -7.64 20.37
CA VAL A 59 -11.53 -7.45 20.55
C VAL A 59 -10.74 -8.55 19.83
N THR A 60 -9.63 -8.17 19.24
CA THR A 60 -8.69 -9.10 18.61
C THR A 60 -8.21 -10.14 19.61
N ARG A 61 -8.25 -11.40 19.24
CA ARG A 61 -7.79 -12.51 20.10
C ARG A 61 -6.29 -12.42 20.32
N PRO A 62 -5.80 -12.64 21.56
CA PRO A 62 -4.36 -12.60 21.86
C PRO A 62 -3.50 -13.48 20.96
N GLU A 63 -4.04 -14.62 20.51
CA GLU A 63 -3.34 -15.54 19.63
C GLU A 63 -3.02 -14.94 18.24
N VAL A 64 -3.85 -14.02 17.75
CA VAL A 64 -3.60 -13.30 16.47
C VAL A 64 -2.36 -12.43 16.61
N ILE A 65 -2.21 -11.77 17.74
CA ILE A 65 -1.03 -10.94 18.05
C ILE A 65 0.18 -11.84 18.30
N ALA A 66 0.05 -12.85 19.16
CA ALA A 66 1.12 -13.77 19.53
C ALA A 66 1.76 -14.44 18.30
N ARG A 67 0.96 -14.85 17.31
CA ARG A 67 1.46 -15.40 16.03
C ARG A 67 2.25 -14.41 15.19
N THR A 68 2.13 -13.11 15.44
CA THR A 68 2.86 -12.07 14.71
C THR A 68 4.20 -11.74 15.36
N LEU A 69 4.43 -12.11 16.62
CA LEU A 69 5.69 -11.85 17.33
C LEU A 69 6.85 -12.62 16.68
N LEU A 70 8.01 -11.97 16.59
CA LEU A 70 9.26 -12.56 16.08
C LEU A 70 10.15 -13.14 17.19
N PHE A 71 9.68 -13.09 18.42
CA PHE A 71 10.36 -13.59 19.61
C PHE A 71 9.39 -14.40 20.48
N LYS A 72 9.91 -15.25 21.33
CA LYS A 72 9.17 -16.10 22.28
C LYS A 72 9.96 -16.32 23.57
N SER A 73 9.30 -16.86 24.58
CA SER A 73 9.97 -17.32 25.79
C SER A 73 11.15 -18.25 25.49
N GLY A 74 12.28 -18.05 26.16
CA GLY A 74 13.54 -18.77 25.96
C GLY A 74 14.46 -18.18 24.89
N ASP A 75 14.01 -17.27 24.08
CA ASP A 75 14.88 -16.56 23.11
C ASP A 75 15.76 -15.54 23.85
N ARG A 76 16.94 -15.23 23.32
CA ARG A 76 17.70 -14.06 23.75
C ARG A 76 17.00 -12.78 23.31
N VAL A 77 17.08 -11.74 24.15
CA VAL A 77 16.59 -10.41 23.76
C VAL A 77 17.31 -9.93 22.52
N SER A 78 16.56 -9.46 21.53
CA SER A 78 17.06 -8.82 20.31
C SER A 78 16.22 -7.59 20.02
N LEU A 79 16.85 -6.42 20.13
CA LEU A 79 16.22 -5.13 19.86
C LEU A 79 15.67 -5.08 18.43
N GLN A 80 16.42 -5.60 17.47
CA GLN A 80 16.02 -5.69 16.07
C GLN A 80 14.71 -6.48 15.90
N LYS A 81 14.55 -7.66 16.55
CA LYS A 81 13.32 -8.45 16.46
C LYS A 81 12.15 -7.77 17.15
N ILE A 82 12.39 -7.04 18.21
CA ILE A 82 11.35 -6.28 18.93
C ILE A 82 10.87 -5.12 18.06
N ASP A 83 11.77 -4.33 17.50
CA ASP A 83 11.43 -3.21 16.61
C ASP A 83 10.74 -3.69 15.33
N GLU A 84 11.21 -4.78 14.74
CA GLU A 84 10.55 -5.41 13.58
C GLU A 84 9.17 -5.96 13.93
N THR A 85 8.99 -6.55 15.12
CA THR A 85 7.67 -7.00 15.61
C THR A 85 6.71 -5.82 15.73
N GLU A 86 7.14 -4.71 16.35
CA GLU A 86 6.30 -3.51 16.45
C GLU A 86 5.91 -3.01 15.05
N ARG A 87 6.87 -2.95 14.12
CA ARG A 87 6.61 -2.58 12.73
C ARG A 87 5.59 -3.50 12.07
N LEU A 88 5.72 -4.82 12.20
CA LEU A 88 4.78 -5.79 11.65
C LEU A 88 3.38 -5.66 12.27
N LEU A 89 3.27 -5.51 13.58
CA LEU A 89 1.98 -5.31 14.25
C LEU A 89 1.29 -4.03 13.79
N ARG A 90 2.04 -2.94 13.58
CA ARG A 90 1.50 -1.67 13.07
C ARG A 90 1.04 -1.74 11.61
N THR A 91 1.52 -2.72 10.82
CA THR A 91 1.00 -2.96 9.47
C THR A 91 -0.36 -3.66 9.48
N LEU A 92 -0.74 -4.30 10.58
CA LEU A 92 -2.06 -4.90 10.72
C LEU A 92 -3.11 -3.79 10.82
N ARG A 93 -4.00 -3.72 9.84
CA ARG A 93 -5.06 -2.68 9.79
C ARG A 93 -6.08 -2.78 10.92
N ILE A 94 -6.06 -3.87 11.67
CA ILE A 94 -6.93 -4.10 12.82
C ILE A 94 -6.37 -3.52 14.11
N ILE A 95 -5.11 -3.06 14.10
CA ILE A 95 -4.41 -2.52 15.26
C ILE A 95 -4.18 -1.01 15.08
N HIS A 96 -4.61 -0.22 16.08
CA HIS A 96 -4.39 1.22 16.14
C HIS A 96 -3.02 1.56 16.71
N ASP A 97 -2.68 0.93 17.84
CA ASP A 97 -1.44 1.21 18.55
C ASP A 97 -0.82 -0.06 19.12
N VAL A 98 0.51 -0.04 19.25
CA VAL A 98 1.31 -1.14 19.77
C VAL A 98 2.35 -0.57 20.73
N GLU A 99 2.45 -1.18 21.90
CA GLU A 99 3.50 -0.91 22.88
C GLU A 99 4.13 -2.24 23.29
N ILE A 100 5.44 -2.35 23.15
CA ILE A 100 6.22 -3.51 23.62
C ILE A 100 7.19 -2.99 24.67
N ARG A 101 7.11 -3.53 25.90
CA ARG A 101 7.94 -3.07 27.03
C ARG A 101 8.44 -4.22 27.88
N PRO A 102 9.61 -4.09 28.51
CA PRO A 102 10.03 -4.99 29.57
C PRO A 102 9.12 -4.77 30.79
N ALA A 103 8.66 -5.85 31.41
CA ALA A 103 7.77 -5.81 32.58
C ALA A 103 8.50 -6.10 33.89
N ALA A 104 9.36 -7.14 33.91
CA ALA A 104 10.18 -7.52 35.04
C ALA A 104 11.51 -8.07 34.53
N PHE A 105 12.59 -7.88 35.33
CA PHE A 105 13.91 -8.43 35.04
C PHE A 105 14.50 -9.03 36.32
N GLU A 106 14.60 -10.37 36.34
CA GLU A 106 15.12 -11.13 37.46
C GLU A 106 15.95 -12.31 36.96
N ASP A 107 17.04 -12.63 37.62
CA ASP A 107 17.94 -13.76 37.33
C ASP A 107 18.34 -13.89 35.83
N GLY A 108 18.62 -12.75 35.19
CA GLY A 108 18.98 -12.71 33.76
C GLY A 108 17.84 -12.98 32.81
N LYS A 109 16.59 -13.05 33.29
CA LYS A 109 15.39 -13.20 32.49
C LYS A 109 14.55 -11.93 32.53
N VAL A 110 14.00 -11.55 31.38
CA VAL A 110 13.10 -10.41 31.24
C VAL A 110 11.73 -10.87 30.75
N ASP A 111 10.70 -10.53 31.49
CA ASP A 111 9.32 -10.67 31.02
C ASP A 111 8.98 -9.52 30.07
N ILE A 112 8.27 -9.80 29.01
CA ILE A 112 7.87 -8.82 27.99
C ILE A 112 6.35 -8.71 27.96
N GLU A 113 5.86 -7.47 28.07
CA GLU A 113 4.45 -7.15 27.85
C GLU A 113 4.27 -6.53 26.46
N VAL A 114 3.36 -7.12 25.68
CA VAL A 114 2.93 -6.63 24.37
C VAL A 114 1.49 -6.15 24.48
N THR A 115 1.32 -4.84 24.55
CA THR A 115 -0.01 -4.22 24.59
C THR A 115 -0.40 -3.76 23.20
N THR A 116 -1.57 -4.17 22.73
CA THR A 116 -2.15 -3.68 21.47
C THR A 116 -3.52 -3.04 21.71
N ARG A 117 -3.84 -2.02 20.94
CA ARG A 117 -5.14 -1.38 20.93
C ARG A 117 -5.77 -1.55 19.56
N ASP A 118 -6.99 -2.03 19.52
CA ASP A 118 -7.71 -2.29 18.27
C ASP A 118 -8.16 -1.00 17.57
N THR A 119 -8.46 -1.16 16.28
CA THR A 119 -9.27 -0.21 15.50
C THR A 119 -10.71 -0.70 15.38
N TRP A 120 -11.62 0.15 14.97
CA TRP A 120 -12.93 -0.26 14.48
C TRP A 120 -12.75 -1.02 13.16
N THR A 121 -13.08 -2.31 13.14
CA THR A 121 -12.74 -3.24 12.04
C THR A 121 -13.85 -3.40 11.00
N LEU A 122 -15.09 -3.02 11.34
CA LEU A 122 -16.19 -3.00 10.40
C LEU A 122 -16.14 -1.72 9.57
N ASP A 123 -15.71 -1.83 8.32
CA ASP A 123 -15.72 -0.74 7.34
C ASP A 123 -17.07 -0.71 6.62
N LEU A 124 -17.79 0.37 6.82
CA LEU A 124 -18.90 0.75 5.95
C LEU A 124 -18.31 1.70 4.91
N THR A 125 -17.98 1.16 3.75
CA THR A 125 -17.38 1.97 2.69
C THR A 125 -18.49 2.67 1.92
N GLY A 126 -18.68 3.96 2.18
CA GLY A 126 -19.32 4.87 1.27
C GLY A 126 -18.25 5.76 0.68
N SER A 127 -17.73 5.47 -0.49
CA SER A 127 -16.81 6.38 -1.17
C SER A 127 -17.48 6.96 -2.40
N TYR A 128 -17.36 8.28 -2.52
CA TYR A 128 -17.65 9.00 -3.74
C TYR A 128 -16.40 9.78 -4.09
N SER A 129 -15.91 9.62 -5.29
CA SER A 129 -14.84 10.44 -5.81
C SER A 129 -15.28 11.06 -7.13
N ARG A 130 -15.02 12.34 -7.26
CA ARG A 130 -15.19 13.08 -8.50
C ARG A 130 -13.86 13.67 -8.89
N SER A 131 -13.42 13.33 -10.07
CA SER A 131 -12.14 13.84 -10.58
C SER A 131 -12.24 14.04 -12.07
N GLY A 132 -11.95 15.27 -12.51
CA GLY A 132 -11.91 15.60 -13.91
C GLY A 132 -13.21 15.33 -14.68
N GLY A 133 -14.37 15.46 -14.03
CA GLY A 133 -15.68 15.24 -14.64
C GLY A 133 -16.21 13.81 -14.53
N ASN A 134 -15.39 12.85 -14.15
CA ASN A 134 -15.78 11.46 -13.95
C ASN A 134 -16.14 11.20 -12.48
N ASP A 135 -17.26 10.54 -12.27
CA ASP A 135 -17.72 10.11 -10.96
C ASP A 135 -17.35 8.64 -10.72
N LYS A 136 -16.83 8.38 -9.53
CA LYS A 136 -16.63 7.03 -9.05
C LYS A 136 -17.33 6.91 -7.70
N SER A 137 -18.19 5.91 -7.56
CA SER A 137 -18.84 5.60 -6.31
C SER A 137 -18.56 4.15 -5.91
N ALA A 138 -18.41 3.93 -4.61
CA ALA A 138 -18.38 2.59 -4.07
C ALA A 138 -19.20 2.57 -2.80
N PHE A 139 -19.96 1.52 -2.62
CA PHE A 139 -20.64 1.19 -1.37
C PHE A 139 -20.25 -0.24 -1.00
N GLY A 140 -19.90 -0.47 0.25
CA GLY A 140 -19.50 -1.79 0.69
C GLY A 140 -19.51 -1.95 2.19
N VAL A 141 -19.49 -3.19 2.61
CA VAL A 141 -19.33 -3.61 4.00
C VAL A 141 -18.15 -4.58 4.04
N LYS A 142 -17.17 -4.29 4.89
CA LYS A 142 -16.01 -5.16 5.07
C LYS A 142 -15.67 -5.27 6.54
N GLU A 143 -15.82 -6.48 7.10
CA GLU A 143 -15.28 -6.81 8.41
C GLU A 143 -13.86 -7.34 8.22
N ARG A 144 -12.88 -6.70 8.88
CA ARG A 144 -11.46 -7.06 8.74
C ARG A 144 -10.94 -7.99 9.81
N ASN A 145 -11.74 -8.23 10.82
CA ASN A 145 -11.36 -9.03 12.00
C ASN A 145 -12.55 -9.86 12.52
N LEU A 146 -13.18 -10.59 11.62
CA LEU A 146 -14.39 -11.35 11.95
C LEU A 146 -14.17 -12.21 13.20
N LEU A 147 -15.00 -11.98 14.24
CA LEU A 147 -14.93 -12.65 15.53
C LEU A 147 -13.56 -12.54 16.24
N GLY A 148 -12.79 -11.47 15.96
CA GLY A 148 -11.46 -11.26 16.55
C GLY A 148 -10.36 -12.17 16.02
N THR A 149 -10.58 -12.89 14.92
CA THR A 149 -9.68 -13.94 14.40
C THR A 149 -8.67 -13.46 13.36
N GLY A 150 -8.77 -12.20 12.90
CA GLY A 150 -8.01 -11.68 11.76
C GLY A 150 -8.54 -12.12 10.38
N LEU A 151 -9.69 -12.81 10.33
CA LEU A 151 -10.37 -13.13 9.07
C LEU A 151 -11.08 -11.88 8.54
N SER A 152 -10.81 -11.53 7.28
CA SER A 152 -11.47 -10.43 6.58
C SER A 152 -12.52 -10.97 5.61
N VAL A 153 -13.72 -10.39 5.68
CA VAL A 153 -14.84 -10.69 4.77
C VAL A 153 -15.40 -9.37 4.26
N GLY A 154 -15.53 -9.21 2.96
CA GLY A 154 -16.02 -8.00 2.33
C GLY A 154 -17.03 -8.25 1.23
N TYR A 155 -17.98 -7.33 1.11
CA TYR A 155 -18.86 -7.18 -0.03
C TYR A 155 -18.86 -5.72 -0.44
N SER A 156 -18.67 -5.45 -1.72
CA SER A 156 -18.71 -4.09 -2.25
C SER A 156 -19.44 -4.02 -3.58
N ARG A 157 -20.06 -2.87 -3.83
CA ARG A 157 -20.57 -2.46 -5.12
C ARG A 157 -19.83 -1.20 -5.55
N THR A 158 -19.24 -1.24 -6.73
CA THR A 158 -18.50 -0.12 -7.30
C THR A 158 -19.15 0.32 -8.60
N SER A 159 -19.08 1.60 -8.90
CA SER A 159 -19.49 2.17 -10.18
C SER A 159 -18.53 3.29 -10.52
N ASP A 160 -17.92 3.22 -11.69
CA ASP A 160 -17.11 4.30 -12.24
C ASP A 160 -17.43 4.52 -13.73
N ALA A 161 -16.68 5.40 -14.38
CA ALA A 161 -16.92 5.75 -15.78
C ALA A 161 -16.77 4.57 -16.74
N ASP A 162 -15.98 3.58 -16.37
CA ASP A 162 -15.61 2.47 -17.24
C ASP A 162 -16.39 1.19 -16.88
N ARG A 163 -16.73 0.99 -15.59
CA ARG A 163 -17.17 -0.30 -15.10
C ARG A 163 -18.03 -0.18 -13.84
N SER A 164 -19.09 -0.98 -13.76
CA SER A 164 -19.93 -1.09 -12.56
C SER A 164 -20.14 -2.54 -12.17
N GLY A 165 -20.11 -2.85 -10.87
CA GLY A 165 -20.26 -4.24 -10.45
C GLY A 165 -20.24 -4.46 -8.95
N THR A 166 -20.23 -5.73 -8.57
CA THR A 166 -20.18 -6.19 -7.19
C THR A 166 -19.01 -7.15 -6.98
N GLU A 167 -18.38 -7.08 -5.81
CA GLU A 167 -17.27 -7.95 -5.44
C GLU A 167 -17.47 -8.54 -4.05
N ILE A 168 -17.00 -9.77 -3.87
CA ILE A 168 -16.85 -10.46 -2.59
C ILE A 168 -15.37 -10.74 -2.38
N ASP A 169 -14.87 -10.36 -1.21
CA ASP A 169 -13.49 -10.54 -0.78
C ASP A 169 -13.44 -11.39 0.48
N LEU A 170 -12.55 -12.38 0.50
CA LEU A 170 -12.19 -13.16 1.67
C LEU A 170 -10.67 -13.13 1.81
N ALA A 171 -10.14 -12.84 2.99
CA ALA A 171 -8.70 -12.88 3.23
C ALA A 171 -8.40 -13.30 4.67
N TYR A 172 -7.45 -14.22 4.83
CA TYR A 172 -6.99 -14.69 6.13
C TYR A 172 -5.46 -14.79 6.12
N GLY A 173 -4.80 -13.97 6.95
CA GLY A 173 -3.33 -13.85 6.96
C GLY A 173 -2.59 -14.88 7.81
N GLN A 174 -3.30 -15.73 8.55
CA GLN A 174 -2.71 -16.66 9.52
C GLN A 174 -3.23 -18.10 9.35
N ALA A 175 -3.46 -18.52 8.10
CA ALA A 175 -3.91 -19.87 7.80
C ALA A 175 -2.93 -20.95 8.28
N PHE A 176 -3.47 -22.11 8.61
CA PHE A 176 -2.73 -23.29 9.11
C PHE A 176 -1.93 -23.02 10.40
N GLY A 177 -2.41 -22.08 11.23
CA GLY A 177 -1.74 -21.71 12.48
C GLY A 177 -0.41 -20.97 12.32
N GLY A 178 -0.07 -20.58 11.10
CA GLY A 178 1.18 -19.91 10.75
C GLY A 178 0.95 -18.53 10.14
N ARG A 179 1.85 -18.12 9.27
CA ARG A 179 1.85 -16.83 8.56
C ARG A 179 1.57 -17.01 7.06
N THR A 180 0.71 -17.98 6.76
CA THR A 180 0.23 -18.22 5.39
C THR A 180 -1.02 -17.39 5.16
N GLN A 181 -1.00 -16.56 4.16
CA GLN A 181 -2.16 -15.82 3.69
C GLN A 181 -2.94 -16.66 2.69
N ILE A 182 -4.26 -16.70 2.85
CA ILE A 182 -5.19 -17.19 1.84
C ILE A 182 -6.10 -16.01 1.47
N ALA A 183 -6.26 -15.74 0.18
CA ALA A 183 -7.19 -14.73 -0.29
C ALA A 183 -8.02 -15.26 -1.45
N PHE A 184 -9.29 -14.88 -1.48
CA PHE A 184 -10.23 -15.17 -2.55
C PHE A 184 -10.99 -13.89 -2.89
N ASN A 185 -11.12 -13.59 -4.19
CA ASN A 185 -11.94 -12.50 -4.68
C ASN A 185 -12.83 -13.00 -5.81
N ARG A 186 -14.09 -12.57 -5.80
CA ARG A 186 -15.04 -12.79 -6.89
C ARG A 186 -15.79 -11.51 -7.19
N GLY A 187 -15.60 -10.97 -8.40
CA GLY A 187 -16.30 -9.80 -8.94
C GLY A 187 -17.23 -10.19 -10.09
N ARG A 188 -18.39 -9.54 -10.15
CA ARG A 188 -19.32 -9.53 -11.29
C ARG A 188 -19.58 -8.11 -11.70
N PHE A 189 -19.39 -7.80 -12.95
CA PHE A 189 -19.47 -6.46 -13.51
C PHE A 189 -20.39 -6.44 -14.73
N ASP A 190 -20.82 -5.25 -15.11
CA ASP A 190 -21.63 -5.01 -16.30
C ASP A 190 -20.94 -5.42 -17.61
N ASP A 191 -19.59 -5.41 -17.60
CA ASP A 191 -18.74 -5.77 -18.72
C ASP A 191 -18.12 -7.19 -18.61
N GLY A 192 -18.35 -7.92 -17.51
CA GLY A 192 -17.81 -9.27 -17.33
C GLY A 192 -17.59 -9.70 -15.88
N ALA A 193 -16.52 -10.44 -15.60
CA ALA A 193 -16.28 -10.99 -14.26
C ALA A 193 -14.79 -11.17 -13.97
N ARG A 194 -14.46 -11.15 -12.67
CA ARG A 194 -13.11 -11.49 -12.15
C ARG A 194 -13.22 -12.54 -11.06
N THR A 195 -12.28 -13.49 -11.05
CA THR A 195 -12.08 -14.41 -9.92
C THR A 195 -10.60 -14.55 -9.68
N SER A 196 -10.17 -14.49 -8.43
CA SER A 196 -8.79 -14.77 -8.07
C SER A 196 -8.69 -15.58 -6.78
N PHE A 197 -7.63 -16.36 -6.68
CA PHE A 197 -7.27 -17.14 -5.50
C PHE A 197 -5.77 -17.04 -5.28
N LEU A 198 -5.37 -16.85 -4.02
CA LEU A 198 -3.98 -16.71 -3.60
C LEU A 198 -3.73 -17.55 -2.36
N VAL A 199 -2.65 -18.31 -2.36
CA VAL A 199 -2.01 -18.88 -1.16
C VAL A 199 -0.59 -18.35 -1.14
N ASP A 200 -0.22 -17.63 -0.10
CA ASP A 200 1.07 -16.97 0.01
C ASP A 200 1.63 -17.13 1.42
N ARG A 201 2.79 -17.72 1.53
CA ARG A 201 3.62 -17.69 2.72
C ARG A 201 4.85 -16.84 2.39
N PRO A 202 4.80 -15.51 2.57
CA PRO A 202 5.85 -14.60 2.14
C PRO A 202 7.08 -14.68 3.05
N PHE A 203 8.14 -14.01 2.66
CA PHE A 203 9.21 -13.60 3.57
C PHE A 203 8.66 -12.49 4.48
N TYR A 204 7.95 -12.86 5.54
CA TYR A 204 7.22 -11.94 6.42
C TYR A 204 8.11 -11.11 7.36
N SER A 205 9.36 -11.53 7.56
CA SER A 205 10.38 -10.82 8.32
C SER A 205 11.73 -10.89 7.61
N LEU A 206 12.66 -10.04 8.00
CA LEU A 206 14.01 -10.02 7.44
C LEU A 206 14.76 -11.33 7.68
N ASP A 207 14.44 -12.01 8.79
CA ASP A 207 15.07 -13.28 9.18
C ASP A 207 14.35 -14.54 8.64
N THR A 208 13.25 -14.35 7.88
CA THR A 208 12.51 -15.49 7.31
C THR A 208 13.33 -16.23 6.28
N ARG A 209 13.42 -17.57 6.42
CA ARG A 209 14.28 -18.43 5.60
C ARG A 209 13.61 -18.98 4.35
N GLY A 210 12.31 -19.03 4.30
CA GLY A 210 11.58 -19.63 3.18
C GLY A 210 10.27 -18.95 2.88
N ALA A 211 9.91 -18.91 1.60
CA ALA A 211 8.64 -18.39 1.10
C ALA A 211 8.07 -19.32 0.03
N VAL A 212 6.74 -19.38 -0.06
CA VAL A 212 6.04 -20.13 -1.12
C VAL A 212 4.81 -19.34 -1.52
N ARG A 213 4.56 -19.22 -2.83
CA ARG A 213 3.42 -18.51 -3.39
C ARG A 213 2.76 -19.34 -4.48
N GLY A 214 1.42 -19.37 -4.48
CA GLY A 214 0.58 -19.88 -5.55
C GLY A 214 -0.59 -18.94 -5.77
N GLY A 215 -0.69 -18.34 -6.94
CA GLY A 215 -1.75 -17.42 -7.33
C GLY A 215 -2.40 -17.84 -8.63
N TRP A 216 -3.72 -17.65 -8.72
CA TRP A 216 -4.50 -17.83 -9.93
C TRP A 216 -5.51 -16.71 -10.07
N SER A 217 -5.68 -16.20 -11.30
CA SER A 217 -6.72 -15.24 -11.63
C SER A 217 -7.31 -15.49 -13.02
N ASN A 218 -8.57 -15.15 -13.16
CA ASN A 218 -9.29 -15.15 -14.42
C ASN A 218 -10.20 -13.91 -14.46
N GLU A 219 -10.01 -13.09 -15.48
CA GLU A 219 -10.76 -11.86 -15.67
C GLU A 219 -11.28 -11.77 -17.10
N ASP A 220 -12.52 -11.34 -17.26
CA ASP A 220 -13.15 -10.98 -18.53
C ASP A 220 -13.66 -9.54 -18.35
N ARG A 221 -13.21 -8.62 -19.23
CA ARG A 221 -13.53 -7.20 -19.15
C ARG A 221 -13.52 -6.53 -20.53
N ILE A 222 -14.02 -5.31 -20.58
CA ILE A 222 -13.85 -4.40 -21.71
C ILE A 222 -12.74 -3.41 -21.37
N ASP A 223 -11.71 -3.32 -22.21
CA ASP A 223 -10.62 -2.34 -22.08
C ASP A 223 -10.97 -1.09 -22.90
N PRO A 224 -11.12 0.08 -22.25
CA PRO A 224 -11.37 1.35 -22.93
C PRO A 224 -10.05 2.02 -23.33
N ILE A 225 -10.04 2.62 -24.52
CA ILE A 225 -8.93 3.47 -25.00
C ILE A 225 -9.42 4.91 -25.05
N TYR A 226 -8.64 5.82 -24.46
CA TYR A 226 -8.97 7.23 -24.38
C TYR A 226 -8.03 8.09 -25.21
N ASN A 227 -8.58 9.17 -25.76
CA ASN A 227 -7.83 10.25 -26.37
C ASN A 227 -8.44 11.59 -25.92
N SER A 228 -7.65 12.47 -25.32
CA SER A 228 -8.11 13.77 -24.82
C SER A 228 -9.23 13.72 -23.78
N GLY A 229 -9.31 12.63 -23.02
CA GLY A 229 -10.41 12.38 -22.08
C GLY A 229 -11.66 11.76 -22.70
N GLU A 230 -11.71 11.66 -24.03
CA GLU A 230 -12.83 11.03 -24.76
C GLU A 230 -12.55 9.56 -25.02
N LEU A 231 -13.57 8.72 -24.87
CA LEU A 231 -13.52 7.30 -25.17
C LEU A 231 -13.52 7.10 -26.71
N VAL A 232 -12.43 6.53 -27.24
CA VAL A 232 -12.27 6.39 -28.71
C VAL A 232 -12.34 4.95 -29.19
N SER A 233 -12.10 3.97 -28.34
CA SER A 233 -12.13 2.56 -28.72
C SER A 233 -12.37 1.67 -27.53
N GLU A 234 -13.03 0.54 -27.74
CA GLU A 234 -13.26 -0.48 -26.70
C GLU A 234 -13.14 -1.88 -27.31
N PHE A 235 -12.56 -2.81 -26.57
CA PHE A 235 -12.48 -4.21 -26.98
C PHE A 235 -12.53 -5.12 -25.75
N ARG A 236 -13.01 -6.36 -25.96
CA ARG A 236 -13.04 -7.39 -24.92
C ARG A 236 -11.66 -7.96 -24.69
N HIS A 237 -11.26 -8.07 -23.43
CA HIS A 237 -10.02 -8.65 -22.99
C HIS A 237 -10.28 -9.75 -21.95
N ARG A 238 -9.82 -10.96 -22.25
CA ARG A 238 -9.81 -12.09 -21.31
C ARG A 238 -8.40 -12.36 -20.87
N LEU A 239 -8.18 -12.27 -19.57
CA LEU A 239 -6.90 -12.51 -18.92
C LEU A 239 -7.01 -13.72 -18.00
N LYS A 240 -6.13 -14.71 -18.19
CA LYS A 240 -5.89 -15.77 -17.21
C LYS A 240 -4.44 -15.72 -16.80
N ALA A 241 -4.18 -15.77 -15.49
CA ALA A 241 -2.82 -15.76 -14.97
C ALA A 241 -2.66 -16.79 -13.85
N ILE A 242 -1.51 -17.45 -13.84
CA ILE A 242 -1.06 -18.35 -12.76
C ILE A 242 0.39 -17.98 -12.46
N GLU A 243 0.68 -17.74 -11.19
CA GLU A 243 2.05 -17.59 -10.68
C GLU A 243 2.29 -18.65 -9.60
N VAL A 244 3.40 -19.37 -9.70
CA VAL A 244 3.88 -20.25 -8.64
C VAL A 244 5.34 -19.96 -8.38
N SER A 245 5.73 -19.87 -7.11
CA SER A 245 7.13 -19.64 -6.75
C SER A 245 7.48 -20.21 -5.39
N ALA A 246 8.77 -20.51 -5.21
CA ALA A 246 9.37 -20.81 -3.93
C ALA A 246 10.64 -19.98 -3.77
N GLY A 247 10.92 -19.54 -2.55
CA GLY A 247 12.06 -18.69 -2.23
C GLY A 247 12.81 -19.16 -1.01
N TRP A 248 14.11 -18.82 -0.99
CA TRP A 248 15.03 -19.08 0.11
C TRP A 248 15.83 -17.82 0.45
N SER A 249 16.18 -17.69 1.75
CA SER A 249 17.02 -16.62 2.27
C SER A 249 17.94 -17.13 3.36
N ALA A 250 19.13 -16.54 3.46
CA ALA A 250 20.01 -16.72 4.61
C ALA A 250 19.52 -15.94 5.86
N GLY A 251 18.45 -15.16 5.75
CA GLY A 251 17.95 -14.25 6.77
C GLY A 251 18.76 -12.96 6.83
N LEU A 252 18.63 -12.24 7.96
CA LEU A 252 19.35 -10.98 8.19
C LEU A 252 20.81 -11.26 8.58
N VAL A 253 21.75 -10.75 7.80
CA VAL A 253 23.20 -10.89 8.03
C VAL A 253 23.88 -9.54 7.79
N GLY A 254 24.48 -8.98 8.83
CA GLY A 254 25.21 -7.71 8.74
C GLY A 254 24.35 -6.52 8.30
N GLY A 255 23.08 -6.46 8.72
CA GLY A 255 22.13 -5.42 8.31
C GLY A 255 21.47 -5.65 6.95
N TRP A 256 21.75 -6.77 6.27
CA TRP A 256 21.25 -7.08 4.94
C TRP A 256 20.53 -8.42 4.88
N THR A 257 19.42 -8.44 4.17
CA THR A 257 18.69 -9.67 3.81
C THR A 257 18.79 -9.90 2.31
N ARG A 258 19.19 -11.13 1.93
CA ARG A 258 19.24 -11.59 0.54
C ARG A 258 18.26 -12.73 0.34
N ARG A 259 17.40 -12.60 -0.67
CA ARG A 259 16.37 -13.58 -0.99
C ARG A 259 16.50 -14.01 -2.43
N LEU A 260 16.43 -15.31 -2.69
CA LEU A 260 16.40 -15.87 -4.03
C LEU A 260 15.10 -16.67 -4.18
N SER A 261 14.34 -16.40 -5.23
CA SER A 261 13.12 -17.14 -5.54
C SER A 261 13.17 -17.65 -6.96
N ALA A 262 12.61 -18.84 -7.17
CA ALA A 262 12.38 -19.41 -8.50
C ALA A 262 10.90 -19.76 -8.65
N GLY A 263 10.39 -19.63 -9.87
CA GLY A 263 8.98 -19.87 -10.13
C GLY A 263 8.65 -19.93 -11.62
N ALA A 264 7.36 -19.94 -11.89
CA ALA A 264 6.81 -19.86 -13.24
C ALA A 264 5.62 -18.90 -13.28
N ASP A 265 5.59 -18.10 -14.33
CA ASP A 265 4.49 -17.19 -14.67
C ASP A 265 3.84 -17.67 -15.98
N LEU A 266 2.54 -17.98 -15.89
CA LEU A 266 1.71 -18.42 -17.01
C LEU A 266 0.60 -17.41 -17.19
N ARG A 267 0.54 -16.80 -18.38
CA ARG A 267 -0.46 -15.78 -18.68
C ARG A 267 -1.02 -15.97 -20.06
N ASP A 268 -2.35 -15.84 -20.20
CA ASP A 268 -3.08 -15.85 -21.46
C ASP A 268 -3.87 -14.56 -21.57
N ASP A 269 -3.50 -13.69 -22.50
CA ASP A 269 -4.23 -12.51 -22.93
C ASP A 269 -4.94 -12.83 -24.25
N ALA A 270 -6.26 -12.71 -24.30
CA ALA A 270 -7.06 -12.92 -25.50
C ALA A 270 -7.97 -11.73 -25.75
N TYR A 271 -7.92 -11.20 -26.96
CA TYR A 271 -8.62 -9.99 -27.34
C TYR A 271 -9.69 -10.28 -28.38
N ARG A 272 -10.85 -9.62 -28.28
CA ARG A 272 -11.99 -9.79 -29.20
C ARG A 272 -12.67 -8.45 -29.44
N VAL A 273 -13.23 -8.31 -30.63
CA VAL A 273 -14.17 -7.23 -30.93
C VAL A 273 -15.39 -7.39 -30.03
N GLU A 274 -15.82 -6.31 -29.39
CA GLU A 274 -17.04 -6.28 -28.59
C GLU A 274 -18.19 -5.76 -29.45
N PRO A 275 -19.26 -6.54 -29.67
CA PRO A 275 -20.40 -6.11 -30.46
C PRO A 275 -21.05 -4.84 -29.90
N GLY A 276 -21.33 -3.86 -30.75
CA GLY A 276 -21.98 -2.61 -30.38
C GLY A 276 -21.05 -1.57 -29.75
N ARG A 277 -19.73 -1.85 -29.67
CA ARG A 277 -18.70 -0.91 -29.21
C ARG A 277 -17.83 -0.42 -30.35
N ALA A 278 -17.35 0.82 -30.25
CA ALA A 278 -16.48 1.39 -31.27
C ALA A 278 -15.07 0.76 -31.19
N LEU A 279 -14.56 0.30 -32.33
CA LEU A 279 -13.18 -0.17 -32.46
C LEU A 279 -12.49 0.68 -33.54
N THR A 280 -11.78 1.73 -33.11
CA THR A 280 -11.10 2.68 -34.02
C THR A 280 -9.60 2.40 -34.15
N ILE A 281 -9.09 1.43 -33.38
CA ILE A 281 -7.71 0.98 -33.42
C ILE A 281 -7.61 -0.47 -33.86
N ALA A 282 -6.42 -0.91 -34.27
CA ALA A 282 -6.16 -2.33 -34.48
C ALA A 282 -6.32 -3.11 -33.16
N LEU A 283 -7.06 -4.21 -33.21
CA LEU A 283 -7.22 -5.11 -32.06
C LEU A 283 -5.86 -5.66 -31.65
N PRO A 284 -5.49 -5.63 -30.36
CA PRO A 284 -4.27 -6.26 -29.87
C PRO A 284 -4.25 -7.76 -30.20
N LEU A 285 -3.05 -8.31 -30.46
CA LEU A 285 -2.89 -9.73 -30.73
C LEU A 285 -2.95 -10.55 -29.45
N ASP A 286 -3.58 -11.72 -29.52
CA ASP A 286 -3.56 -12.70 -28.43
C ASP A 286 -2.11 -13.03 -28.04
N HIS A 287 -1.83 -13.05 -26.74
CA HIS A 287 -0.50 -13.27 -26.24
C HIS A 287 -0.49 -14.27 -25.08
N ARG A 288 0.30 -15.32 -25.22
CA ARG A 288 0.51 -16.32 -24.17
C ARG A 288 1.95 -16.29 -23.69
N VAL A 289 2.12 -16.14 -22.38
CA VAL A 289 3.39 -16.22 -21.66
C VAL A 289 3.47 -17.56 -20.92
N ARG A 290 4.61 -18.22 -21.01
CA ARG A 290 4.96 -19.45 -20.28
C ARG A 290 6.40 -19.33 -19.85
N ALA A 291 6.59 -18.66 -18.72
CA ALA A 291 7.90 -18.15 -18.34
C ALA A 291 8.37 -18.66 -16.97
N PRO A 292 9.28 -19.64 -16.91
CA PRO A 292 10.08 -19.81 -15.71
C PRO A 292 10.88 -18.54 -15.41
N PHE A 293 11.04 -18.22 -14.12
CA PHE A 293 11.76 -17.04 -13.67
C PHE A 293 12.68 -17.31 -12.49
N LEU A 294 13.65 -16.42 -12.34
CA LEU A 294 14.44 -16.23 -11.14
C LEU A 294 14.26 -14.80 -10.65
N ARG A 295 14.08 -14.63 -9.33
CA ARG A 295 13.94 -13.33 -8.67
C ARG A 295 14.98 -13.24 -7.54
N TYR A 296 15.75 -12.19 -7.55
CA TYR A 296 16.67 -11.83 -6.47
C TYR A 296 16.18 -10.56 -5.79
N GLU A 297 16.22 -10.56 -4.46
CA GLU A 297 15.84 -9.40 -3.64
C GLU A 297 16.95 -9.14 -2.61
N LEU A 298 17.33 -7.88 -2.47
CA LEU A 298 18.28 -7.37 -1.50
C LEU A 298 17.60 -6.26 -0.69
N LEU A 299 17.62 -6.39 0.64
CA LEU A 299 17.02 -5.41 1.55
C LEU A 299 18.02 -5.05 2.64
N GLU A 300 18.09 -3.77 2.95
CA GLU A 300 18.79 -3.22 4.10
C GLU A 300 17.83 -2.99 5.27
N ASP A 301 18.24 -3.33 6.48
CA ASP A 301 17.44 -3.12 7.69
C ASP A 301 17.64 -1.70 8.22
N GLU A 302 17.12 -0.71 7.50
CA GLU A 302 17.13 0.68 7.93
C GLU A 302 15.72 1.26 7.89
N PHE A 303 15.13 1.48 9.08
CA PHE A 303 13.80 2.04 9.27
C PHE A 303 13.80 3.13 10.33
N VAL A 304 13.03 4.18 10.10
CA VAL A 304 12.86 5.27 11.07
C VAL A 304 11.42 5.44 11.48
N LYS A 305 11.18 5.69 12.77
CA LYS A 305 9.85 6.07 13.27
C LYS A 305 9.60 7.54 12.98
N VAL A 306 8.46 7.84 12.35
CA VAL A 306 8.04 9.20 12.00
C VAL A 306 6.57 9.41 12.37
N LYS A 307 6.16 10.68 12.43
CA LYS A 307 4.76 11.09 12.56
C LYS A 307 4.47 12.17 11.54
N ASN A 308 3.20 12.26 11.08
CA ASN A 308 2.76 13.31 10.19
C ASN A 308 3.44 13.32 8.81
N TYR A 309 3.87 12.17 8.29
CA TYR A 309 4.46 12.05 6.96
C TYR A 309 3.41 11.67 5.92
N ARG A 310 2.82 10.50 6.06
CA ARG A 310 1.77 9.98 5.18
C ARG A 310 0.41 9.97 5.88
N ASN A 311 0.41 9.88 7.20
CA ASN A 311 -0.78 9.89 8.05
C ASN A 311 -0.75 11.09 9.01
N ILE A 312 -1.83 11.34 9.76
CA ILE A 312 -1.94 12.42 10.74
C ILE A 312 -1.89 11.83 12.16
N ALA A 313 -0.94 12.31 12.98
CA ALA A 313 -0.74 11.95 14.40
C ALA A 313 -0.48 10.46 14.69
N ARG A 314 -0.38 9.60 13.66
CA ARG A 314 -0.05 8.18 13.80
C ARG A 314 1.44 7.94 13.68
N THR A 315 1.98 6.99 14.45
CA THR A 315 3.35 6.52 14.28
C THR A 315 3.46 5.66 13.03
N GLU A 316 4.41 5.97 12.17
CA GLU A 316 4.70 5.30 10.92
C GLU A 316 6.16 4.84 10.90
N PHE A 317 6.44 3.76 10.19
CA PHE A 317 7.81 3.35 9.89
C PHE A 317 8.12 3.68 8.43
N LEU A 318 9.15 4.47 8.23
CA LEU A 318 9.66 4.82 6.91
C LEU A 318 10.92 4.01 6.64
N GLY A 319 10.90 3.16 5.60
CA GLY A 319 12.08 2.45 5.14
C GLY A 319 13.02 3.43 4.44
N LEU A 320 14.24 3.54 4.95
CA LEU A 320 15.30 4.35 4.36
C LEU A 320 16.40 3.48 3.74
N GLY A 321 16.48 2.19 4.15
CA GLY A 321 17.48 1.27 3.63
C GLY A 321 17.27 0.96 2.16
N PHE A 322 18.39 0.62 1.50
CA PHE A 322 18.38 0.20 0.11
C PHE A 322 17.55 -1.07 -0.09
N HIS A 323 16.67 -1.04 -1.07
CA HIS A 323 15.90 -2.19 -1.53
C HIS A 323 16.11 -2.37 -3.03
N LEU A 324 16.45 -3.57 -3.46
CA LEU A 324 16.58 -3.95 -4.88
C LEU A 324 15.86 -5.27 -5.11
N GLN A 325 14.96 -5.32 -6.08
CA GLN A 325 14.37 -6.55 -6.60
C GLN A 325 14.64 -6.65 -8.10
N VAL A 326 15.18 -7.79 -8.56
CA VAL A 326 15.41 -8.07 -9.98
C VAL A 326 14.79 -9.42 -10.32
N GLN A 327 14.00 -9.46 -11.39
CA GLN A 327 13.44 -10.69 -11.94
C GLN A 327 13.86 -10.85 -13.39
N VAL A 328 14.27 -12.05 -13.74
CA VAL A 328 14.56 -12.47 -15.12
C VAL A 328 13.72 -13.70 -15.42
N ALA A 329 12.95 -13.64 -16.50
CA ALA A 329 12.11 -14.73 -16.95
C ALA A 329 12.29 -14.99 -18.44
N ARG A 330 12.07 -16.23 -18.86
CA ARG A 330 12.14 -16.62 -20.28
C ARG A 330 10.84 -17.31 -20.67
N SER A 331 10.00 -16.63 -21.44
CA SER A 331 8.86 -17.26 -22.07
C SER A 331 9.33 -18.12 -23.25
N LEU A 332 8.78 -19.33 -23.37
CA LEU A 332 9.26 -20.34 -24.32
C LEU A 332 8.09 -20.90 -25.13
N GLU A 333 8.20 -20.86 -26.49
CA GLU A 333 7.25 -21.50 -27.40
C GLU A 333 7.13 -23.00 -27.14
N GLY A 334 8.24 -23.69 -26.81
CA GLY A 334 8.22 -25.09 -26.43
C GLY A 334 7.38 -25.44 -25.21
N LEU A 335 7.01 -24.44 -24.38
CA LEU A 335 6.06 -24.57 -23.26
C LEU A 335 4.65 -24.08 -23.64
N GLY A 336 4.40 -23.72 -24.89
CA GLY A 336 3.11 -23.26 -25.41
C GLY A 336 2.90 -21.73 -25.36
N ALA A 337 3.96 -20.94 -25.21
CA ALA A 337 3.91 -19.50 -25.40
C ALA A 337 3.65 -19.11 -26.86
N THR A 338 3.10 -17.91 -27.09
CA THR A 338 2.89 -17.39 -28.45
C THR A 338 4.22 -17.13 -29.17
N ARG A 339 5.23 -16.74 -28.41
CA ARG A 339 6.61 -16.49 -28.89
C ARG A 339 7.61 -16.65 -27.77
N SER A 340 8.85 -16.93 -28.16
CA SER A 340 9.96 -16.94 -27.20
C SER A 340 10.44 -15.52 -26.95
N GLU A 341 10.43 -15.10 -25.66
CA GLU A 341 10.83 -13.75 -25.26
C GLU A 341 11.48 -13.72 -23.88
N TRP A 342 12.40 -12.77 -23.67
CA TRP A 342 12.95 -12.45 -22.37
C TRP A 342 12.08 -11.38 -21.69
N LEU A 343 11.83 -11.58 -20.39
CA LEU A 343 11.09 -10.67 -19.55
C LEU A 343 12.02 -10.26 -18.39
N TYR A 344 12.26 -8.97 -18.26
CA TYR A 344 13.07 -8.39 -17.21
C TYR A 344 12.22 -7.43 -16.40
N ALA A 345 12.32 -7.49 -15.10
CA ALA A 345 11.75 -6.50 -14.20
C ALA A 345 12.78 -6.16 -13.12
N ALA A 346 12.92 -4.88 -12.82
CA ALA A 346 13.75 -4.43 -11.71
C ALA A 346 13.08 -3.26 -11.01
N GLU A 347 13.18 -3.26 -9.68
CA GLU A 347 12.76 -2.19 -8.81
C GLU A 347 13.88 -1.90 -7.81
N ALA A 348 14.18 -0.62 -7.58
CA ALA A 348 15.12 -0.18 -6.57
C ALA A 348 14.55 1.01 -5.82
N SER A 349 14.77 1.06 -4.50
CA SER A 349 14.45 2.23 -3.69
C SER A 349 15.54 2.44 -2.63
N ASP A 350 15.67 3.70 -2.21
CA ASP A 350 16.63 4.12 -1.19
C ASP A 350 16.16 5.39 -0.52
N GLY A 351 16.65 5.70 0.68
CA GLY A 351 16.27 6.88 1.43
C GLY A 351 17.44 7.49 2.20
N ILE A 352 17.40 8.80 2.35
CA ILE A 352 18.42 9.56 3.08
C ILE A 352 17.76 10.46 4.11
N THR A 353 18.29 10.49 5.32
CA THR A 353 17.95 11.51 6.33
C THR A 353 19.07 12.54 6.37
N PHE A 354 18.73 13.82 6.15
CA PHE A 354 19.66 14.94 6.28
C PHE A 354 19.78 15.37 7.75
N GLU A 355 20.87 16.03 8.11
CA GLU A 355 21.07 16.59 9.45
C GLU A 355 19.94 17.53 9.90
N SER A 356 19.30 18.23 8.95
CA SER A 356 18.11 19.06 9.18
C SER A 356 16.84 18.28 9.57
N GLY A 357 16.90 16.94 9.62
CA GLY A 357 15.76 16.07 9.84
C GLY A 357 14.89 15.81 8.59
N HIS A 358 15.19 16.46 7.47
CA HIS A 358 14.52 16.21 6.20
C HIS A 358 14.82 14.79 5.70
N LYS A 359 13.87 14.19 4.99
CA LYS A 359 14.04 12.86 4.39
C LYS A 359 13.76 12.89 2.90
N LEU A 360 14.67 12.31 2.15
CA LEU A 360 14.55 12.12 0.71
C LEU A 360 14.42 10.63 0.43
N LEU A 361 13.40 10.24 -0.33
CA LEU A 361 13.21 8.87 -0.79
C LEU A 361 13.23 8.84 -2.30
N GLY A 362 13.94 7.87 -2.85
CA GLY A 362 14.01 7.59 -4.29
C GLY A 362 13.47 6.20 -4.59
N GLN A 363 12.77 6.07 -5.71
CA GLN A 363 12.32 4.79 -6.24
C GLN A 363 12.48 4.79 -7.75
N ALA A 364 12.94 3.68 -8.32
CA ALA A 364 13.05 3.46 -9.75
C ALA A 364 12.51 2.08 -10.12
N THR A 365 11.81 2.01 -11.26
CA THR A 365 11.28 0.76 -11.80
C THR A 365 11.61 0.64 -13.28
N VAL A 366 11.85 -0.57 -13.75
CA VAL A 366 11.97 -0.88 -15.18
C VAL A 366 11.43 -2.27 -15.46
N GLU A 367 10.62 -2.35 -16.51
CA GLU A 367 10.18 -3.61 -17.11
C GLU A 367 10.56 -3.62 -18.57
N ARG A 368 11.07 -4.75 -19.05
CA ARG A 368 11.46 -4.91 -20.45
C ARG A 368 11.08 -6.29 -20.97
N ARG A 369 10.47 -6.29 -22.14
CA ARG A 369 10.10 -7.49 -22.88
C ARG A 369 10.82 -7.48 -24.21
N VAL A 370 11.57 -8.55 -24.53
CA VAL A 370 12.41 -8.65 -25.73
C VAL A 370 12.16 -9.96 -26.42
N ALA A 371 11.64 -9.89 -27.65
CA ALA A 371 11.52 -11.03 -28.56
C ALA A 371 12.26 -10.74 -29.86
N SER A 372 12.74 -11.77 -30.54
CA SER A 372 13.41 -11.63 -31.84
C SER A 372 12.47 -11.19 -32.97
N THR A 373 11.18 -11.47 -32.80
CA THR A 373 10.14 -11.27 -33.82
C THR A 373 9.23 -10.07 -33.55
N ALA A 374 9.50 -9.26 -32.51
CA ALA A 374 8.68 -8.12 -32.14
C ALA A 374 9.52 -6.96 -31.63
N THR A 375 8.99 -5.74 -31.78
CA THR A 375 9.60 -4.55 -31.20
C THR A 375 9.68 -4.71 -29.68
N PRO A 376 10.86 -4.49 -29.06
CA PRO A 376 11.01 -4.56 -27.61
C PRO A 376 10.10 -3.54 -26.92
N LEU A 377 9.27 -4.01 -25.98
CA LEU A 377 8.55 -3.12 -25.06
C LEU A 377 9.44 -2.84 -23.86
N THR A 378 9.63 -1.57 -23.54
CA THR A 378 10.33 -1.12 -22.34
C THR A 378 9.48 -0.05 -21.67
N GLN A 379 9.18 -0.25 -20.40
CA GLN A 379 8.53 0.76 -19.57
C GLN A 379 9.31 0.92 -18.27
N GLY A 380 9.34 2.12 -17.75
CA GLY A 380 10.01 2.40 -16.50
C GLY A 380 9.82 3.83 -16.08
N GLY A 381 10.17 4.09 -14.85
CA GLY A 381 10.05 5.40 -14.26
C GLY A 381 10.90 5.53 -13.01
N PHE A 382 11.01 6.74 -12.55
CA PHE A 382 11.55 7.04 -11.24
C PHE A 382 10.67 8.06 -10.52
N ALA A 383 10.68 8.00 -9.20
CA ALA A 383 10.05 8.99 -8.35
C ALA A 383 10.99 9.37 -7.20
N VAL A 384 10.98 10.65 -6.85
CA VAL A 384 11.70 11.18 -5.70
C VAL A 384 10.72 11.95 -4.84
N GLN A 385 10.77 11.73 -3.52
CA GLN A 385 9.90 12.36 -2.53
C GLN A 385 10.75 13.02 -1.46
N LEU A 386 10.51 14.30 -1.20
CA LEU A 386 11.12 15.06 -0.11
C LEU A 386 10.08 15.34 0.96
N TYR A 387 10.40 14.98 2.18
CA TYR A 387 9.65 15.32 3.39
C TYR A 387 10.49 16.27 4.23
N ALA A 388 10.03 17.48 4.40
CA ALA A 388 10.72 18.54 5.13
C ALA A 388 9.83 19.05 6.29
N PRO A 389 9.86 18.40 7.47
CA PRO A 389 9.12 18.87 8.64
C PRO A 389 9.61 20.27 9.02
N ARG A 390 8.67 21.19 9.25
CA ARG A 390 8.92 22.56 9.68
C ARG A 390 8.66 22.73 11.17
N SER A 391 7.69 21.99 11.68
CA SER A 391 7.33 21.88 13.10
C SER A 391 6.64 20.54 13.33
N THR A 392 6.17 20.28 14.56
CA THR A 392 5.33 19.11 14.88
C THR A 392 4.06 19.05 14.04
N ASP A 393 3.53 20.21 13.63
CA ASP A 393 2.21 20.36 13.03
C ASP A 393 2.28 20.84 11.58
N SER A 394 3.48 20.90 10.99
CA SER A 394 3.69 21.43 9.65
C SER A 394 4.76 20.65 8.87
N LEU A 395 4.40 20.22 7.67
CA LEU A 395 5.27 19.49 6.76
C LEU A 395 5.24 20.10 5.36
N SER A 396 6.41 20.45 4.82
CA SER A 396 6.56 20.70 3.39
C SER A 396 6.88 19.37 2.70
N TYR A 397 6.10 19.04 1.68
CA TYR A 397 6.27 17.85 0.85
C TYR A 397 6.51 18.25 -0.60
N ALA A 398 7.43 17.58 -1.25
CA ALA A 398 7.65 17.68 -2.68
C ALA A 398 7.85 16.30 -3.28
N SER A 399 7.34 16.11 -4.50
CA SER A 399 7.62 14.90 -5.27
C SER A 399 7.83 15.21 -6.73
N ILE A 400 8.70 14.45 -7.40
CA ILE A 400 8.90 14.45 -8.84
C ILE A 400 8.86 13.01 -9.30
N ALA A 401 8.06 12.73 -10.33
CA ALA A 401 8.02 11.45 -11.01
C ALA A 401 8.21 11.64 -12.51
N ALA A 402 8.95 10.73 -13.13
CA ALA A 402 9.09 10.67 -14.58
C ALA A 402 8.96 9.22 -15.05
N ASP A 403 8.13 9.00 -16.06
CA ASP A 403 7.82 7.69 -16.61
C ASP A 403 8.00 7.70 -18.13
N ARG A 404 8.37 6.55 -18.66
CA ARG A 404 8.52 6.33 -20.10
C ARG A 404 8.07 4.93 -20.50
N VAL A 405 7.34 4.88 -21.62
CA VAL A 405 7.04 3.65 -22.35
C VAL A 405 7.68 3.74 -23.73
N ARG A 406 8.30 2.68 -24.22
CA ARG A 406 8.90 2.61 -25.54
C ARG A 406 8.58 1.28 -26.21
N GLY A 407 8.16 1.31 -27.46
CA GLY A 407 7.77 0.11 -28.20
C GLY A 407 6.41 -0.47 -27.78
N GLY A 408 5.63 0.29 -27.02
CA GLY A 408 4.27 -0.06 -26.65
C GLY A 408 3.27 0.20 -27.77
N GLY A 409 2.08 -0.37 -27.61
CA GLY A 409 0.92 -0.09 -28.45
C GLY A 409 0.08 1.08 -27.92
N VAL A 410 -1.06 1.30 -28.53
CA VAL A 410 -2.03 2.35 -28.13
C VAL A 410 -2.55 2.14 -26.70
N ALA A 411 -2.58 0.90 -26.22
CA ALA A 411 -3.01 0.56 -24.87
C ALA A 411 -1.96 0.89 -23.79
N ASP A 412 -0.69 1.10 -24.16
CA ASP A 412 0.42 1.36 -23.25
C ASP A 412 0.62 2.87 -23.00
N GLN A 413 -0.48 3.60 -22.78
CA GLN A 413 -0.45 5.06 -22.60
C GLN A 413 -0.09 5.47 -21.17
N LEU A 414 0.75 6.50 -21.04
CA LEU A 414 0.94 7.25 -19.79
C LEU A 414 -0.05 8.40 -19.75
N LEU A 415 -0.99 8.34 -18.83
CA LEU A 415 -2.07 9.30 -18.69
C LEU A 415 -1.74 10.35 -17.62
N LEU A 416 -2.23 11.59 -17.81
CA LEU A 416 -2.05 12.71 -16.89
C LEU A 416 -3.34 13.53 -16.78
N GLY A 417 -3.68 13.96 -15.56
CA GLY A 417 -4.87 14.75 -15.23
C GLY A 417 -5.75 14.06 -14.19
N GLY A 418 -6.45 14.84 -13.38
CA GLY A 418 -7.31 14.37 -12.31
C GLY A 418 -6.58 13.53 -11.26
N THR A 419 -7.02 12.30 -11.06
CA THR A 419 -6.39 11.35 -10.11
C THR A 419 -4.98 10.93 -10.51
N GLN A 420 -4.55 11.17 -11.76
CA GLN A 420 -3.20 10.91 -12.23
C GLN A 420 -2.25 12.11 -12.06
N GLY A 421 -2.53 12.99 -11.11
CA GLY A 421 -1.56 13.92 -10.54
C GLY A 421 -1.70 15.40 -10.84
N LEU A 422 -2.46 15.84 -11.85
CA LEU A 422 -2.82 17.24 -12.08
C LEU A 422 -4.26 17.46 -11.63
N ARG A 423 -4.43 17.94 -10.39
CA ARG A 423 -5.74 18.02 -9.72
C ARG A 423 -6.69 19.05 -10.38
N GLY A 424 -6.16 20.07 -11.00
CA GLY A 424 -6.93 21.12 -11.70
C GLY A 424 -7.43 20.73 -13.09
N TYR A 425 -7.10 19.54 -13.60
CA TYR A 425 -7.46 19.11 -14.95
C TYR A 425 -8.39 17.88 -14.94
N PRO A 426 -9.17 17.69 -16.02
CA PRO A 426 -9.96 16.46 -16.20
C PRO A 426 -9.09 15.21 -16.10
N SER A 427 -9.69 14.10 -15.69
CA SER A 427 -9.02 12.79 -15.71
C SER A 427 -8.59 12.43 -17.13
N ARG A 428 -7.35 11.88 -17.28
CA ARG A 428 -6.83 11.42 -18.57
C ARG A 428 -6.70 12.54 -19.61
N TYR A 429 -6.47 13.77 -19.16
CA TYR A 429 -6.47 14.98 -20.01
C TYR A 429 -5.32 14.99 -21.02
N GLN A 430 -4.15 14.50 -20.64
CA GLN A 430 -3.04 14.24 -21.56
C GLN A 430 -2.68 12.75 -21.57
N ALA A 431 -2.19 12.28 -22.72
CA ALA A 431 -1.66 10.95 -22.93
C ALA A 431 -0.34 11.03 -23.71
N GLY A 432 0.56 10.08 -23.50
CA GLY A 432 1.83 10.01 -24.21
C GLY A 432 2.66 8.80 -23.85
N GLU A 433 3.83 8.66 -24.47
CA GLU A 433 4.86 7.67 -24.14
C GLU A 433 5.82 8.16 -23.06
N ASN A 434 5.80 9.44 -22.75
CA ASN A 434 6.60 10.06 -21.69
C ASN A 434 5.69 10.88 -20.79
N ARG A 435 5.96 10.87 -19.49
CA ARG A 435 5.25 11.67 -18.49
C ARG A 435 6.24 12.20 -17.46
N VAL A 436 6.07 13.47 -17.10
CA VAL A 436 6.72 14.09 -15.94
C VAL A 436 5.66 14.78 -15.11
N LEU A 437 5.73 14.61 -13.81
CA LEU A 437 4.83 15.21 -12.83
C LEU A 437 5.63 15.65 -11.62
N ALA A 438 5.41 16.89 -11.16
CA ALA A 438 5.90 17.37 -9.89
C ALA A 438 4.74 17.93 -9.06
N ASN A 439 4.74 17.60 -7.77
CA ASN A 439 3.76 18.04 -6.79
C ASN A 439 4.50 18.70 -5.62
N PHE A 440 3.98 19.83 -5.16
CA PHE A 440 4.45 20.54 -3.98
C PHE A 440 3.28 20.77 -3.05
N GLU A 441 3.41 20.41 -1.78
CA GLU A 441 2.38 20.60 -0.77
C GLU A 441 2.97 21.19 0.51
N GLN A 442 2.31 22.19 1.04
CA GLN A 442 2.47 22.62 2.42
C GLN A 442 1.31 22.03 3.21
N ARG A 443 1.61 21.09 4.10
CA ARG A 443 0.64 20.39 4.96
C ARG A 443 0.65 21.01 6.35
N LEU A 444 -0.53 21.20 6.91
CA LEU A 444 -0.75 21.71 8.26
C LEU A 444 -1.67 20.75 8.99
N TYR A 445 -1.29 20.39 10.21
CA TYR A 445 -2.04 19.47 11.05
C TYR A 445 -2.58 20.24 12.26
N SER A 446 -3.82 19.96 12.65
CA SER A 446 -4.43 20.61 13.80
C SER A 446 -4.60 19.62 14.96
N ASP A 447 -4.70 20.16 16.18
CA ASP A 447 -5.06 19.40 17.37
C ASP A 447 -6.56 19.09 17.43
N TRP A 448 -7.34 19.60 16.47
CA TRP A 448 -8.77 19.33 16.41
C TRP A 448 -9.03 17.87 16.09
N TYR A 449 -9.57 17.18 17.08
CA TYR A 449 -9.77 15.73 17.06
C TYR A 449 -11.21 15.38 17.45
N PRO A 450 -12.20 15.71 16.57
CA PRO A 450 -13.61 15.48 16.84
C PRO A 450 -13.90 14.00 17.09
N PHE A 451 -14.68 13.76 18.15
CA PHE A 451 -15.08 12.43 18.59
C PHE A 451 -13.93 11.45 18.86
N ARG A 452 -12.70 11.92 19.00
CA ARG A 452 -11.50 11.05 19.07
C ARG A 452 -11.43 10.03 17.91
N LEU A 453 -11.98 10.40 16.74
CA LEU A 453 -12.05 9.54 15.54
C LEU A 453 -11.38 10.15 14.33
N ILE A 454 -11.46 11.48 14.15
CA ILE A 454 -11.05 12.14 12.91
C ILE A 454 -9.97 13.16 13.22
N ARG A 455 -8.77 12.94 12.76
CA ARG A 455 -7.71 13.95 12.77
C ARG A 455 -7.90 14.87 11.57
N VAL A 456 -7.80 16.15 11.82
CA VAL A 456 -8.05 17.19 10.80
C VAL A 456 -6.75 17.89 10.47
N GLY A 457 -6.50 18.08 9.19
CA GLY A 457 -5.41 18.87 8.65
C GLY A 457 -5.84 19.59 7.38
N GLY A 458 -4.96 20.38 6.84
CA GLY A 458 -5.14 21.08 5.57
C GLY A 458 -3.87 21.04 4.73
N ALA A 459 -4.00 21.33 3.44
CA ALA A 459 -2.87 21.49 2.53
C ALA A 459 -3.13 22.62 1.54
N ALA A 460 -2.07 23.35 1.20
CA ALA A 460 -2.00 24.16 0.00
C ALA A 460 -1.02 23.50 -0.96
N PHE A 461 -1.31 23.50 -2.26
CA PHE A 461 -0.51 22.74 -3.22
C PHE A 461 -0.34 23.45 -4.57
N PHE A 462 0.71 23.03 -5.27
CA PHE A 462 1.00 23.35 -6.65
C PHE A 462 1.41 22.07 -7.37
N ASP A 463 0.75 21.79 -8.51
CA ASP A 463 1.08 20.64 -9.36
C ASP A 463 1.51 21.15 -10.74
N ILE A 464 2.52 20.51 -11.34
CA ILE A 464 2.98 20.78 -12.69
C ILE A 464 3.38 19.47 -13.37
N GLY A 465 2.96 19.29 -14.62
CA GLY A 465 3.29 18.08 -15.36
C GLY A 465 3.04 18.20 -16.85
N ARG A 466 3.49 17.16 -17.55
CA ARG A 466 3.31 17.00 -19.00
C ARG A 466 3.36 15.52 -19.37
N ALA A 467 2.46 15.10 -20.28
CA ALA A 467 2.59 13.85 -21.02
C ALA A 467 2.76 14.16 -22.51
N TRP A 468 3.65 13.42 -23.21
CA TRP A 468 3.95 13.69 -24.62
C TRP A 468 4.54 12.45 -25.31
N GLY A 469 4.56 12.50 -26.66
CA GLY A 469 5.10 11.46 -27.54
C GLY A 469 4.14 10.30 -27.77
N GLY A 470 4.45 9.52 -28.80
CA GLY A 470 3.65 8.37 -29.21
C GLY A 470 2.46 8.74 -30.14
N PRO A 471 1.79 7.69 -30.67
CA PRO A 471 0.71 7.87 -31.66
C PRO A 471 -0.54 8.55 -31.10
N ASN A 472 -0.69 8.57 -29.78
CA ASN A 472 -1.84 9.16 -29.08
C ASN A 472 -1.55 10.53 -28.48
N GLN A 473 -0.44 11.15 -28.86
CA GLN A 473 -0.13 12.48 -28.37
C GLN A 473 -1.24 13.47 -28.74
N ASN A 474 -1.83 14.08 -27.72
CA ASN A 474 -2.80 15.13 -27.94
C ASN A 474 -2.11 16.43 -28.35
N LEU A 475 -2.24 16.81 -29.63
CA LEU A 475 -1.65 18.04 -30.17
C LEU A 475 -2.39 19.30 -29.70
N VAL A 476 -3.69 19.20 -29.41
CA VAL A 476 -4.51 20.35 -29.00
C VAL A 476 -4.20 20.79 -27.56
N ASN A 477 -3.97 19.82 -26.68
CA ASN A 477 -3.72 20.05 -25.24
C ASN A 477 -2.24 19.86 -24.87
N GLY A 478 -1.35 19.91 -25.85
CA GLY A 478 0.08 19.74 -25.65
C GLY A 478 0.72 20.84 -24.81
N GLY A 479 1.87 20.53 -24.22
CA GLY A 479 2.65 21.46 -23.39
C GLY A 479 2.53 21.20 -21.90
N TRP A 480 3.21 22.02 -21.11
CA TRP A 480 3.17 21.95 -19.67
C TRP A 480 1.82 22.45 -19.14
N LEU A 481 1.30 21.73 -18.19
CA LEU A 481 0.07 22.04 -17.44
C LEU A 481 0.45 22.25 -15.98
N SER A 482 -0.21 23.19 -15.33
CA SER A 482 -0.01 23.44 -13.90
C SER A 482 -1.30 23.90 -13.24
N ASP A 483 -1.44 23.60 -11.97
CA ASP A 483 -2.57 24.01 -11.15
C ASP A 483 -2.12 24.36 -9.73
N VAL A 484 -2.99 25.07 -9.03
CA VAL A 484 -2.86 25.41 -7.61
C VAL A 484 -4.14 25.06 -6.89
N GLY A 485 -4.05 24.79 -5.61
CA GLY A 485 -5.24 24.51 -4.85
C GLY A 485 -5.02 24.44 -3.35
N VAL A 486 -6.13 24.21 -2.69
CA VAL A 486 -6.20 23.99 -1.24
C VAL A 486 -7.07 22.78 -0.94
N GLY A 487 -6.83 22.12 0.17
CA GLY A 487 -7.63 20.94 0.53
C GLY A 487 -7.62 20.62 2.02
N LEU A 488 -8.66 19.90 2.42
CA LEU A 488 -8.74 19.29 3.75
C LEU A 488 -8.11 17.90 3.73
N ARG A 489 -7.54 17.52 4.86
CA ARG A 489 -6.96 16.21 5.14
C ARG A 489 -7.64 15.63 6.38
N LEU A 490 -8.40 14.55 6.20
CA LEU A 490 -9.15 13.92 7.28
C LEU A 490 -8.64 12.49 7.46
N ALA A 491 -7.95 12.23 8.57
CA ALA A 491 -7.48 10.88 8.90
C ALA A 491 -8.41 10.23 9.92
N PHE A 492 -8.94 9.07 9.59
CA PHE A 492 -9.78 8.26 10.47
C PHE A 492 -8.90 7.30 11.27
N ASP A 493 -8.32 7.79 12.38
CA ASP A 493 -7.22 7.09 13.04
C ASP A 493 -7.65 5.89 13.90
N ARG A 494 -8.94 5.80 14.26
CA ARG A 494 -9.51 4.69 15.06
C ARG A 494 -10.26 3.66 14.21
N THR A 495 -10.12 3.71 12.89
CA THR A 495 -10.78 2.76 11.99
C THR A 495 -9.74 1.98 11.20
N ALA A 496 -10.08 0.77 10.78
CA ALA A 496 -9.26 -0.04 9.88
C ALA A 496 -9.13 0.58 8.47
N PHE A 497 -9.92 1.60 8.18
CA PHE A 497 -9.82 2.46 7.00
C PHE A 497 -8.64 3.44 7.07
N ALA A 498 -7.53 3.08 7.62
CA ALA A 498 -6.32 3.87 7.93
C ALA A 498 -5.80 4.77 6.77
N ASN A 499 -6.70 5.46 6.06
CA ASN A 499 -6.41 6.34 4.92
C ASN A 499 -6.70 7.79 5.28
N VAL A 500 -5.97 8.69 4.67
CA VAL A 500 -6.28 10.12 4.73
C VAL A 500 -7.22 10.46 3.57
N LEU A 501 -8.40 10.99 3.89
CA LEU A 501 -9.33 11.53 2.92
C LEU A 501 -8.88 12.93 2.52
N HIS A 502 -8.63 13.13 1.25
CA HIS A 502 -8.30 14.42 0.63
C HIS A 502 -9.54 15.00 -0.02
N LEU A 503 -9.90 16.22 0.38
CA LEU A 503 -10.97 17.01 -0.24
C LEU A 503 -10.31 18.26 -0.82
N ASP A 504 -10.03 18.25 -2.12
CA ASP A 504 -9.23 19.27 -2.78
C ASP A 504 -10.07 20.15 -3.71
N LEU A 505 -9.82 21.45 -3.66
CA LEU A 505 -10.27 22.44 -4.65
C LEU A 505 -9.04 22.88 -5.43
N ALA A 506 -9.02 22.60 -6.73
CA ALA A 506 -7.89 22.88 -7.61
C ALA A 506 -8.31 23.79 -8.76
N MET A 507 -7.45 24.74 -9.11
CA MET A 507 -7.65 25.71 -10.19
C MET A 507 -6.56 25.53 -11.23
N PRO A 508 -6.89 25.19 -12.49
CA PRO A 508 -5.91 25.11 -13.58
C PRO A 508 -5.39 26.52 -13.92
N LEU A 509 -4.07 26.65 -14.03
CA LEU A 509 -3.43 27.92 -14.42
C LEU A 509 -3.45 28.14 -15.95
N ARG A 510 -3.52 27.07 -16.71
CA ARG A 510 -3.75 27.10 -18.15
C ARG A 510 -5.11 26.51 -18.47
N ARG A 511 -6.02 27.36 -18.95
CA ARG A 511 -7.37 26.95 -19.34
C ARG A 511 -7.47 26.78 -20.84
N THR A 512 -8.12 25.73 -21.28
CA THR A 512 -8.58 25.51 -22.65
C THR A 512 -10.10 25.37 -22.65
N PRO A 513 -10.79 25.56 -23.78
CA PRO A 513 -12.23 25.33 -23.87
C PRO A 513 -12.63 23.97 -23.30
N GLY A 514 -13.68 23.93 -22.49
CA GLY A 514 -14.18 22.70 -21.83
C GLY A 514 -13.61 22.43 -20.43
N ILE A 515 -12.56 23.13 -19.96
CA ILE A 515 -12.05 22.98 -18.59
C ILE A 515 -12.81 23.90 -17.63
N LYS A 516 -13.34 23.33 -16.54
CA LYS A 516 -13.96 24.11 -15.46
C LYS A 516 -12.91 24.98 -14.76
N ALA A 517 -13.34 26.17 -14.30
CA ALA A 517 -12.46 27.10 -13.59
C ALA A 517 -11.91 26.54 -12.29
N VAL A 518 -12.68 25.68 -11.61
CA VAL A 518 -12.32 25.00 -10.38
C VAL A 518 -12.74 23.53 -10.51
N GLN A 519 -11.85 22.64 -10.13
CA GLN A 519 -12.10 21.21 -10.01
C GLN A 519 -12.22 20.86 -8.53
N PHE A 520 -13.22 20.06 -8.19
CA PHE A 520 -13.35 19.45 -6.87
C PHE A 520 -12.95 17.98 -6.96
N LEU A 521 -12.02 17.57 -6.11
CA LEU A 521 -11.54 16.19 -6.04
C LEU A 521 -11.78 15.63 -4.64
N VAL A 522 -12.24 14.40 -4.63
CA VAL A 522 -12.30 13.56 -3.42
C VAL A 522 -11.42 12.35 -3.68
N LYS A 523 -10.39 12.18 -2.88
CA LYS A 523 -9.45 11.07 -3.03
C LYS A 523 -9.11 10.51 -1.65
N THR A 524 -9.05 9.21 -1.54
CA THR A 524 -8.46 8.55 -0.38
C THR A 524 -7.06 8.08 -0.75
N GLU A 525 -6.06 8.51 -0.02
CA GLU A 525 -4.70 8.00 -0.17
C GLU A 525 -4.50 6.82 0.77
N LEU A 526 -4.09 5.68 0.18
CA LEU A 526 -3.60 4.55 0.93
C LEU A 526 -2.25 4.95 1.52
N THR A 527 -2.14 4.92 2.83
CA THR A 527 -0.85 5.01 3.51
C THR A 527 -0.29 3.60 3.62
N PHE A 528 0.73 3.30 2.82
CA PHE A 528 1.49 2.04 2.94
C PHE A 528 2.70 2.26 3.83
#